data_78866e1cb0dece21d3095ea71275654a
#
_entry.id   78866e1cb0dece21d3095ea71275654a
#
_cell.length_a   1.000
_cell.length_b   1.000
_cell.length_c   1.000
_cell.angle_alpha   90.00
_cell.angle_beta   90.00
_cell.angle_gamma   90.00
#
_symmetry.space_group_name_H-M   'P 1'
#
loop_
_entity.id
_entity.type
_entity.pdbx_description
1 polymer ?
#
loop_
_entity_poly.entity_id
_entity_poly.type
_entity_poly.pdbx_seq_one_letter_code
_entity_poly.pdbx_strand_id
1 'polypeptide(L)' 'MAKHKVTIFKPYPFEVGQRIRIEGSRRESDWEVADITERKVTLRCPLSNKEYTWDLFCYFTEEKDDAPWSME' A
#
# COMPACT_ATOMS: atom_id res chain seq x y z
N MET A 1 -28.45 17.83 7.58
CA MET A 1 -27.64 16.70 7.11
C MET A 1 -26.31 16.68 7.83
N ALA A 2 -25.97 15.55 8.38
CA ALA A 2 -24.66 15.43 8.98
C ALA A 2 -23.61 15.31 7.89
N LYS A 3 -22.54 16.07 8.03
CA LYS A 3 -21.40 16.02 7.11
C LYS A 3 -20.22 15.45 7.90
N HIS A 4 -19.53 14.53 7.30
CA HIS A 4 -18.45 13.81 7.96
C HIS A 4 -17.14 13.99 7.24
N LYS A 5 -16.08 14.04 8.02
CA LYS A 5 -14.74 13.93 7.49
C LYS A 5 -14.44 12.44 7.30
N VAL A 6 -14.20 12.05 6.07
CA VAL A 6 -13.96 10.65 5.73
C VAL A 6 -12.54 10.49 5.21
N THR A 7 -11.82 9.53 5.77
CA THR A 7 -10.51 9.16 5.27
C THR A 7 -10.65 7.99 4.32
N ILE A 8 -10.21 8.17 3.08
CA ILE A 8 -10.31 7.17 2.04
C ILE A 8 -8.94 6.53 1.85
N PHE A 9 -8.89 5.21 1.92
CA PHE A 9 -7.67 4.46 1.68
C PHE A 9 -7.69 3.90 0.27
N LYS A 10 -6.65 4.21 -0.50
CA LYS A 10 -6.51 3.70 -1.86
C LYS A 10 -5.25 2.87 -1.96
N PRO A 11 -5.29 1.71 -2.63
CA PRO A 11 -4.09 0.91 -2.81
C PRO A 11 -2.99 1.71 -3.51
N TYR A 12 -1.77 1.58 -3.02
CA TYR A 12 -0.64 2.21 -3.68
C TYR A 12 -0.37 1.50 -5.01
N PRO A 13 -0.26 2.24 -6.13
CA PRO A 13 -0.08 1.64 -7.44
C PRO A 13 1.37 1.24 -7.69
N PHE A 14 1.79 0.10 -7.15
CA PHE A 14 3.12 -0.42 -7.42
C PHE A 14 3.30 -0.76 -8.89
N GLU A 15 4.53 -0.68 -9.35
CA GLU A 15 4.91 -1.12 -10.68
C GLU A 15 6.02 -2.15 -10.56
N VAL A 16 5.99 -3.17 -11.41
CA VAL A 16 7.04 -4.18 -11.46
C VAL A 16 8.36 -3.50 -11.83
N GLY A 17 9.42 -3.81 -11.09
CA GLY A 17 10.72 -3.17 -11.24
C GLY A 17 10.91 -1.92 -10.39
N GLN A 18 9.87 -1.45 -9.73
CA GLN A 18 9.97 -0.30 -8.85
C GLN A 18 10.85 -0.62 -7.65
N ARG A 19 11.71 0.32 -7.27
CA ARG A 19 12.51 0.20 -6.05
C ARG A 19 11.84 1.00 -4.95
N ILE A 20 11.66 0.35 -3.80
CA ILE A 20 11.00 0.98 -2.66
C ILE A 20 11.84 0.79 -1.40
N ARG A 21 11.61 1.66 -0.43
CA ARG A 21 12.18 1.53 0.92
C ARG A 21 11.03 1.56 1.90
N ILE A 22 11.02 0.58 2.79
CA ILE A 22 10.03 0.50 3.86
C ILE A 22 10.74 0.85 5.16
N GLU A 23 10.17 1.75 5.93
CA GLU A 23 10.70 2.20 7.20
C GLU A 23 9.64 2.02 8.29
N GLY A 24 10.12 1.79 9.52
CA GLY A 24 9.26 1.79 10.70
C GLY A 24 8.41 0.53 10.88
N SER A 25 8.73 -0.56 10.24
CA SER A 25 7.98 -1.82 10.38
C SER A 25 8.91 -3.02 10.33
N ARG A 26 8.33 -4.22 10.52
CA ARG A 26 9.09 -5.47 10.41
C ARG A 26 9.62 -5.72 9.00
N ARG A 27 9.03 -5.05 8.01
CA ARG A 27 9.46 -5.14 6.62
C ARG A 27 10.48 -4.08 6.25
N GLU A 28 11.04 -3.41 7.25
CA GLU A 28 11.99 -2.33 7.03
C GLU A 28 13.20 -2.81 6.25
N SER A 29 13.34 -2.34 5.04
CA SER A 29 14.44 -2.68 4.13
C SER A 29 14.24 -1.96 2.80
N ASP A 30 15.22 -2.12 1.93
CA ASP A 30 15.07 -1.76 0.52
C ASP A 30 14.56 -2.98 -0.24
N TRP A 31 13.58 -2.76 -1.10
CA TRP A 31 12.91 -3.82 -1.84
C TRP A 31 12.73 -3.44 -3.30
N GLU A 32 12.70 -4.46 -4.15
CA GLU A 32 12.31 -4.31 -5.55
C GLU A 32 11.00 -5.04 -5.77
N VAL A 33 10.06 -4.39 -6.46
CA VAL A 33 8.77 -5.00 -6.77
C VAL A 33 8.98 -6.02 -7.89
N ALA A 34 8.81 -7.29 -7.57
CA ALA A 34 9.03 -8.39 -8.50
C ALA A 34 7.76 -8.78 -9.24
N ASP A 35 6.61 -8.69 -8.58
CA ASP A 35 5.34 -9.05 -9.17
C ASP A 35 4.20 -8.38 -8.42
N ILE A 36 3.08 -8.19 -9.10
CA ILE A 36 1.88 -7.58 -8.53
C ILE A 36 0.67 -8.36 -9.04
N THR A 37 -0.20 -8.72 -8.10
CA THR A 37 -1.53 -9.24 -8.42
C THR A 37 -2.59 -8.30 -7.85
N GLU A 38 -3.85 -8.61 -8.05
CA GLU A 38 -4.94 -7.77 -7.55
C GLU A 38 -4.89 -7.55 -6.04
N ARG A 39 -4.37 -8.52 -5.28
CA ARG A 39 -4.41 -8.50 -3.82
C ARG A 39 -3.05 -8.64 -3.17
N LYS A 40 -2.02 -8.95 -3.93
CA LYS A 40 -0.70 -9.27 -3.36
C LYS A 40 0.40 -8.58 -4.12
N VAL A 41 1.48 -8.32 -3.42
CA VAL A 41 2.71 -7.80 -3.99
C VAL A 41 3.84 -8.73 -3.61
N THR A 42 4.70 -9.04 -4.57
CA THR A 42 5.91 -9.80 -4.34
C THR A 42 7.10 -8.85 -4.36
N LEU A 43 7.83 -8.81 -3.26
CA LEU A 43 9.00 -7.98 -3.10
C LEU A 43 10.25 -8.84 -3.05
N ARG A 44 11.28 -8.41 -3.74
CA ARG A 44 12.58 -9.08 -3.76
C ARG A 44 13.59 -8.25 -2.97
N CYS A 45 14.33 -8.91 -2.10
CA CYS A 45 15.45 -8.29 -1.43
C CYS A 45 16.64 -8.22 -2.39
N PRO A 46 17.19 -7.03 -2.68
CA PRO A 46 18.27 -6.91 -3.65
C PRO A 46 19.58 -7.54 -3.19
N LEU A 47 19.75 -7.75 -1.89
CA LEU A 47 20.97 -8.33 -1.34
C LEU A 47 20.96 -9.85 -1.36
N SER A 48 19.85 -10.47 -1.00
CA SER A 48 19.74 -11.93 -0.88
C SER A 48 19.02 -12.58 -2.05
N ASN A 49 18.36 -11.79 -2.89
CA ASN A 49 17.49 -12.27 -3.97
C ASN A 49 16.29 -13.11 -3.50
N LYS A 50 16.01 -13.08 -2.21
CA LYS A 50 14.83 -13.75 -1.68
C LYS A 50 13.59 -12.93 -1.98
N GLU A 51 12.51 -13.64 -2.33
CA GLU A 51 11.23 -13.02 -2.63
C GLU A 51 10.21 -13.36 -1.56
N TYR A 52 9.42 -12.38 -1.22
CA TYR A 52 8.32 -12.54 -0.26
C TYR A 52 7.06 -12.00 -0.89
N THR A 53 5.98 -12.75 -0.77
CA THR A 53 4.68 -12.32 -1.25
C THR A 53 3.81 -11.97 -0.05
N TRP A 54 3.31 -10.75 -0.04
CA TRP A 54 2.43 -10.27 1.02
C TRP A 54 1.14 -9.72 0.43
N ASP A 55 0.10 -9.69 1.25
CA ASP A 55 -1.08 -8.92 0.90
C ASP A 55 -0.70 -7.46 0.70
N LEU A 56 -1.43 -6.75 -0.16
CA LEU A 56 -1.18 -5.33 -0.35
C LEU A 56 -1.31 -4.62 1.00
N PHE A 57 -0.27 -3.92 1.39
CA PHE A 57 -0.17 -3.30 2.71
C PHE A 57 0.16 -1.82 2.66
N CYS A 58 0.40 -1.29 1.47
CA CYS A 58 0.68 0.13 1.30
C CYS A 58 -0.52 0.81 0.67
N TYR A 59 -0.96 1.86 1.32
CA TYR A 59 -2.10 2.66 0.87
C TYR A 59 -1.73 4.12 0.95
N PHE A 60 -2.29 4.94 0.07
CA PHE A 60 -2.35 6.36 0.35
C PHE A 60 -3.75 6.75 0.77
N THR A 61 -3.80 7.85 1.49
CA THR A 61 -5.04 8.34 2.06
C THR A 61 -5.45 9.63 1.40
N GLU A 62 -6.76 9.80 1.27
CA GLU A 62 -7.37 11.03 0.84
C GLU A 62 -8.43 11.39 1.86
N GLU A 63 -8.45 12.65 2.29
CA GLU A 63 -9.48 13.12 3.19
C GLU A 63 -10.53 13.90 2.41
N LYS A 64 -11.78 13.59 2.67
CA LYS A 64 -12.90 14.36 2.14
C LYS A 64 -13.70 14.93 3.29
N ASP A 65 -13.91 16.24 3.24
CA ASP A 65 -14.84 16.91 4.14
C ASP A 65 -16.22 16.89 3.51
N ASP A 66 -17.24 16.95 4.36
CA ASP A 66 -18.63 17.02 3.91
C ASP A 66 -19.10 15.83 3.08
N ALA A 67 -18.44 14.67 3.27
CA ALA A 67 -18.84 13.47 2.57
C ALA A 67 -20.08 12.83 3.21
N PRO A 68 -21.00 12.30 2.41
CA PRO A 68 -22.08 11.52 2.96
C PRO A 68 -21.57 10.22 3.56
N TRP A 69 -22.13 9.84 4.69
CA TRP A 69 -21.73 8.61 5.36
C TRP A 69 -22.85 7.59 5.24
N SER A 70 -22.60 6.50 4.57
CA SER A 70 -23.64 5.53 4.22
C SER A 70 -24.21 4.75 5.41
N MET A 71 -23.58 4.85 6.55
CA MET A 71 -24.01 4.14 7.74
C MET A 71 -25.00 4.95 8.60
N GLU A 72 -25.35 6.13 8.18
CA GLU A 72 -26.33 6.97 8.89
C GLU A 72 -27.73 6.78 8.41
#